data_0ac949ccaf4dffbb0374f84f63676a95
#
_entry.id   0ac949ccaf4dffbb0374f84f63676a95
#
_cell.length_a   1.000
_cell.length_b   1.000
_cell.length_c   1.000
_cell.angle_alpha   90.00
_cell.angle_beta   90.00
_cell.angle_gamma   90.00
#
_symmetry.space_group_name_H-M   'P 1'
#
loop_
_entity.id
_entity.type
_entity.pdbx_description
1 polymer ?
#
loop_
_entity_poly.entity_id
_entity_poly.type
_entity_poly.pdbx_seq_one_letter_code
_entity_poly.pdbx_strand_id
1 'polypeptide(L)'
;MDTDFHRNASKKTLSNTIIDQPTKTWYDSAVTSNYKLRRLRDKFVKSFTIVCVVAVLYPLSSMLYMFVYKGATLISLSTITQPTIGSSSFVSGGLANAIEGTLLLLGIGSSVAVCLGVMGGVYIAEFSRNSRLAKGIRFGVDVLAGVPSIVLGYVGFLLLVIYFGWGYSALAGGLTLSVFMFPYIIRTTELALRKVPDEVREAAKALGSNNATVVNRLTLRFALPGIITGILLAISIGLGETAPLLYTASFSNYVPSALLQSPVGYLTYVVYVFSQLPSAEAHSLAYQASFLLIAIIVTLNFAARVLVQRFSKVT
;
A
#
# COMPACT_ATOMS: atom_id res chain seq x y z
N MET A 1 -78.40 48.13 2.48
CA MET A 1 -77.39 49.19 2.42
C MET A 1 -77.00 49.41 3.85
N ASP A 2 -75.83 48.98 4.27
CA ASP A 2 -75.22 48.98 5.62
C ASP A 2 -74.99 47.63 6.27
N THR A 3 -74.20 46.75 5.68
CA THR A 3 -73.67 45.61 6.41
C THR A 3 -72.20 45.30 6.05
N ASP A 4 -71.58 46.04 5.13
CA ASP A 4 -70.22 45.77 4.66
C ASP A 4 -69.14 46.69 5.25
N PHE A 5 -69.47 47.68 6.05
CA PHE A 5 -68.48 48.66 6.61
C PHE A 5 -67.85 48.18 7.92
N HIS A 6 -68.49 47.31 8.67
CA HIS A 6 -67.93 46.80 9.95
C HIS A 6 -67.05 45.58 9.80
N ARG A 7 -67.00 44.92 8.65
CA ARG A 7 -66.19 43.69 8.44
C ARG A 7 -64.74 43.97 8.01
N ASN A 8 -64.51 45.18 7.45
CA ASN A 8 -63.17 45.58 7.00
C ASN A 8 -62.31 46.28 8.07
N ALA A 9 -62.90 46.85 9.12
CA ALA A 9 -62.16 47.47 10.22
C ALA A 9 -61.57 46.45 11.20
N SER A 10 -62.24 45.29 11.40
CA SER A 10 -61.80 44.22 12.31
C SER A 10 -60.64 43.38 11.74
N LYS A 11 -60.51 43.26 10.41
CA LYS A 11 -59.38 42.50 9.80
C LYS A 11 -58.08 43.30 9.72
N LYS A 12 -58.11 44.63 9.79
CA LYS A 12 -56.88 45.46 9.69
C LYS A 12 -56.21 45.68 11.05
N THR A 13 -56.93 45.50 12.16
CA THR A 13 -56.37 45.65 13.51
C THR A 13 -55.79 44.32 14.07
N LEU A 14 -56.20 43.17 13.55
CA LEU A 14 -55.69 41.87 13.97
C LEU A 14 -54.41 41.42 13.23
N SER A 15 -54.07 42.07 12.10
CA SER A 15 -52.88 41.73 11.34
C SER A 15 -51.62 42.44 11.78
N ASN A 16 -51.70 43.51 12.57
CA ASN A 16 -50.55 44.33 12.98
C ASN A 16 -50.09 44.10 14.44
N THR A 17 -50.73 43.17 15.19
CA THR A 17 -50.37 43.00 16.61
C THR A 17 -49.72 41.65 16.92
N ILE A 18 -49.52 40.77 15.94
CA ILE A 18 -48.98 39.40 16.16
C ILE A 18 -47.59 39.23 15.47
N ILE A 19 -47.01 40.24 14.83
CA ILE A 19 -45.70 40.15 14.23
C ILE A 19 -44.75 41.21 14.81
N ASP A 20 -44.73 41.33 16.12
CA ASP A 20 -43.57 41.95 16.75
C ASP A 20 -42.74 40.87 17.42
N GLN A 21 -41.71 40.44 16.71
CA GLN A 21 -40.89 39.29 17.01
C GLN A 21 -39.78 39.63 18.02
N PRO A 22 -39.83 39.19 19.26
CA PRO A 22 -38.62 39.13 20.09
C PRO A 22 -37.76 37.88 19.82
N THR A 23 -38.05 37.08 18.76
CA THR A 23 -37.35 35.84 18.51
C THR A 23 -36.09 35.95 17.63
N LYS A 24 -35.88 37.10 16.95
CA LYS A 24 -34.69 37.30 16.10
C LYS A 24 -33.43 37.73 16.87
N THR A 25 -33.58 38.51 17.94
CA THR A 25 -32.43 39.09 18.62
C THR A 25 -31.62 38.11 19.48
N TRP A 26 -32.25 37.17 20.16
CA TRP A 26 -31.51 36.17 20.93
C TRP A 26 -30.90 35.06 20.04
N TYR A 27 -31.52 34.72 18.91
CA TYR A 27 -30.97 33.79 17.96
C TYR A 27 -29.74 34.39 17.25
N ASP A 28 -29.81 35.64 16.82
CA ASP A 28 -28.71 36.36 16.20
C ASP A 28 -27.57 36.64 17.18
N SER A 29 -27.84 36.92 18.45
CA SER A 29 -26.82 37.11 19.48
C SER A 29 -26.13 35.79 19.88
N ALA A 30 -26.87 34.67 19.95
CA ALA A 30 -26.31 33.34 20.23
C ALA A 30 -25.46 32.82 19.06
N VAL A 31 -25.88 33.11 17.82
CA VAL A 31 -25.15 32.74 16.60
C VAL A 31 -23.87 33.58 16.46
N THR A 32 -23.93 34.90 16.73
CA THR A 32 -22.77 35.81 16.60
C THR A 32 -21.77 35.64 17.75
N SER A 33 -22.21 35.35 18.97
CA SER A 33 -21.30 35.12 20.12
C SER A 33 -20.46 33.87 19.91
N ASN A 34 -21.04 32.77 19.37
CA ASN A 34 -20.32 31.57 19.07
C ASN A 34 -19.44 31.65 17.81
N TYR A 35 -19.68 32.61 16.92
CA TYR A 35 -18.95 32.73 15.65
C TYR A 35 -17.47 33.11 15.86
N LYS A 36 -17.16 34.04 16.76
CA LYS A 36 -15.78 34.41 17.08
C LYS A 36 -15.01 33.26 17.73
N LEU A 37 -15.64 32.59 18.68
CA LEU A 37 -15.02 31.38 19.32
C LEU A 37 -14.81 30.24 18.33
N ARG A 38 -15.78 29.98 17.45
CA ARG A 38 -15.66 28.97 16.39
C ARG A 38 -14.52 29.34 15.43
N ARG A 39 -14.45 30.59 14.98
CA ARG A 39 -13.39 31.08 14.09
C ARG A 39 -12.00 31.01 14.72
N LEU A 40 -11.90 31.27 16.05
CA LEU A 40 -10.64 31.12 16.79
C LEU A 40 -10.23 29.66 16.90
N ARG A 41 -11.18 28.79 17.22
CA ARG A 41 -10.97 27.32 17.29
C ARG A 41 -10.61 26.75 15.92
N ASP A 42 -11.26 27.18 14.87
CA ASP A 42 -10.96 26.74 13.49
C ASP A 42 -9.55 27.17 13.06
N LYS A 43 -9.14 28.40 13.41
CA LYS A 43 -7.76 28.86 13.17
C LYS A 43 -6.74 28.05 13.98
N PHE A 44 -7.04 27.76 15.23
CA PHE A 44 -6.17 26.95 16.07
C PHE A 44 -6.03 25.52 15.54
N VAL A 45 -7.16 24.86 15.21
CA VAL A 45 -7.16 23.54 14.61
C VAL A 45 -6.39 23.53 13.28
N LYS A 46 -6.62 24.53 12.42
CA LYS A 46 -5.89 24.65 11.16
C LYS A 46 -4.39 24.82 11.37
N SER A 47 -3.98 25.71 12.28
CA SER A 47 -2.56 25.90 12.60
C SER A 47 -1.94 24.66 13.20
N PHE A 48 -2.64 24.00 14.14
CA PHE A 48 -2.20 22.74 14.72
C PHE A 48 -2.04 21.64 13.65
N THR A 49 -3.02 21.51 12.75
CA THR A 49 -2.93 20.55 11.63
C THR A 49 -1.72 20.84 10.73
N ILE A 50 -1.47 22.12 10.39
CA ILE A 50 -0.29 22.49 9.60
C ILE A 50 1.01 22.13 10.31
N VAL A 51 1.11 22.42 11.62
CA VAL A 51 2.29 22.05 12.42
C VAL A 51 2.50 20.53 12.44
N CYS A 52 1.42 19.74 12.64
CA CYS A 52 1.50 18.27 12.59
C CYS A 52 1.97 17.77 11.21
N VAL A 53 1.43 18.34 10.13
CA VAL A 53 1.84 17.98 8.76
C VAL A 53 3.31 18.30 8.53
N VAL A 54 3.76 19.50 8.91
CA VAL A 54 5.18 19.90 8.78
C VAL A 54 6.08 19.01 9.63
N ALA A 55 5.68 18.70 10.87
CA ALA A 55 6.43 17.85 11.79
C ALA A 55 6.63 16.42 11.23
N VAL A 56 5.71 15.91 10.42
CA VAL A 56 5.85 14.61 9.76
C VAL A 56 6.61 14.73 8.43
N LEU A 57 6.29 15.73 7.62
CA LEU A 57 6.88 15.86 6.28
C LEU A 57 8.35 16.29 6.32
N TYR A 58 8.75 17.11 7.30
CA TYR A 58 10.12 17.62 7.39
C TYR A 58 11.17 16.49 7.58
N PRO A 59 11.07 15.61 8.60
CA PRO A 59 12.03 14.53 8.75
C PRO A 59 11.97 13.54 7.58
N LEU A 60 10.78 13.22 7.06
CA LEU A 60 10.63 12.34 5.92
C LEU A 60 11.34 12.90 4.67
N SER A 61 11.11 14.17 4.35
CA SER A 61 11.76 14.83 3.22
C SER A 61 13.27 14.96 3.41
N SER A 62 13.74 15.23 4.63
CA SER A 62 15.14 15.31 4.97
C SER A 62 15.86 13.97 4.79
N MET A 63 15.26 12.87 5.27
CA MET A 63 15.80 11.53 5.09
C MET A 63 15.85 11.15 3.61
N LEU A 64 14.75 11.38 2.88
CA LEU A 64 14.66 11.08 1.44
C LEU A 64 15.72 11.88 0.65
N TYR A 65 15.85 13.18 0.96
CA TYR A 65 16.88 14.03 0.36
C TYR A 65 18.29 13.48 0.63
N MET A 66 18.57 13.09 1.87
CA MET A 66 19.88 12.54 2.25
C MET A 66 20.20 11.24 1.50
N PHE A 67 19.26 10.31 1.41
CA PHE A 67 19.45 9.05 0.69
C PHE A 67 19.63 9.26 -0.82
N VAL A 68 18.84 10.14 -1.41
CA VAL A 68 18.95 10.45 -2.83
C VAL A 68 20.25 11.19 -3.14
N TYR A 69 20.58 12.24 -2.37
CA TYR A 69 21.77 13.04 -2.61
C TYR A 69 23.07 12.24 -2.40
N LYS A 70 23.24 11.61 -1.21
CA LYS A 70 24.44 10.81 -0.91
C LYS A 70 24.51 9.55 -1.77
N GLY A 71 23.39 8.86 -1.98
CA GLY A 71 23.37 7.66 -2.81
C GLY A 71 23.70 7.96 -4.27
N ALA A 72 23.10 8.99 -4.87
CA ALA A 72 23.36 9.35 -6.25
C ALA A 72 24.80 9.84 -6.50
N THR A 73 25.40 10.55 -5.53
CA THR A 73 26.79 11.03 -5.67
C THR A 73 27.84 9.93 -5.50
N LEU A 74 27.49 8.86 -4.80
CA LEU A 74 28.40 7.75 -4.52
C LEU A 74 28.28 6.59 -5.52
N ILE A 75 27.16 6.52 -6.28
CA ILE A 75 26.92 5.42 -7.21
C ILE A 75 27.90 5.47 -8.37
N SER A 76 28.44 4.32 -8.73
CA SER A 76 29.37 4.13 -9.83
C SER A 76 29.02 2.88 -10.65
N LEU A 77 29.63 2.69 -11.79
CA LEU A 77 29.42 1.47 -12.58
C LEU A 77 29.86 0.23 -11.79
N SER A 78 30.95 0.33 -11.02
CA SER A 78 31.40 -0.76 -10.14
C SER A 78 30.39 -1.13 -9.05
N THR A 79 29.61 -0.17 -8.55
CA THR A 79 28.53 -0.45 -7.61
C THR A 79 27.51 -1.45 -8.15
N ILE A 80 27.19 -1.35 -9.45
CA ILE A 80 26.16 -2.19 -10.07
C ILE A 80 26.73 -3.51 -10.59
N THR A 81 28.00 -3.54 -10.98
CA THR A 81 28.60 -4.70 -11.66
C THR A 81 29.45 -5.58 -10.76
N GLN A 82 29.93 -5.08 -9.64
CA GLN A 82 30.77 -5.84 -8.71
C GLN A 82 29.93 -6.38 -7.54
N PRO A 83 30.22 -7.59 -7.06
CA PRO A 83 29.62 -8.10 -5.84
C PRO A 83 30.19 -7.41 -4.60
N THR A 84 29.49 -7.54 -3.49
CA THR A 84 29.99 -7.11 -2.19
C THR A 84 31.17 -7.99 -1.77
N ILE A 85 32.25 -7.39 -1.31
CA ILE A 85 33.45 -8.10 -0.83
C ILE A 85 33.62 -7.76 0.64
N GLY A 86 33.92 -8.75 1.47
CA GLY A 86 34.26 -8.52 2.86
C GLY A 86 33.57 -9.41 3.86
N SER A 87 33.76 -9.07 5.13
CA SER A 87 33.18 -9.75 6.29
C SER A 87 32.42 -8.73 7.16
N SER A 88 31.90 -9.18 8.30
CA SER A 88 31.19 -8.33 9.27
C SER A 88 31.97 -7.10 9.76
N SER A 89 33.30 -7.11 9.63
CA SER A 89 34.18 -6.00 10.10
C SER A 89 34.67 -5.10 8.98
N PHE A 90 34.70 -5.60 7.75
CA PHE A 90 35.23 -4.86 6.59
C PHE A 90 34.38 -5.20 5.36
N VAL A 91 33.81 -4.19 4.77
CA VAL A 91 32.92 -4.34 3.57
C VAL A 91 33.38 -3.36 2.50
N SER A 92 33.53 -3.85 1.28
CA SER A 92 33.89 -3.07 0.09
C SER A 92 33.24 -3.66 -1.17
N GLY A 93 33.58 -3.15 -2.34
CA GLY A 93 33.07 -3.63 -3.62
C GLY A 93 31.76 -2.96 -4.04
N GLY A 94 30.84 -3.72 -4.60
CA GLY A 94 29.57 -3.24 -5.13
C GLY A 94 28.35 -3.92 -4.53
N LEU A 95 27.26 -3.87 -5.25
CA LEU A 95 25.93 -4.34 -4.83
C LEU A 95 25.30 -5.32 -5.83
N ALA A 96 26.06 -5.84 -6.81
CA ALA A 96 25.53 -6.71 -7.86
C ALA A 96 24.77 -7.93 -7.28
N ASN A 97 25.37 -8.63 -6.32
CA ASN A 97 24.78 -9.76 -5.61
C ASN A 97 23.46 -9.37 -4.88
N ALA A 98 23.43 -8.19 -4.29
CA ALA A 98 22.26 -7.69 -3.57
C ALA A 98 21.13 -7.25 -4.51
N ILE A 99 21.47 -6.68 -5.68
CA ILE A 99 20.49 -6.33 -6.73
C ILE A 99 19.88 -7.60 -7.30
N GLU A 100 20.70 -8.55 -7.73
CA GLU A 100 20.25 -9.82 -8.30
C GLU A 100 19.40 -10.62 -7.33
N GLY A 101 19.84 -10.72 -6.07
CA GLY A 101 19.09 -11.42 -5.04
C GLY A 101 17.77 -10.74 -4.68
N THR A 102 17.72 -9.40 -4.67
CA THR A 102 16.46 -8.66 -4.48
C THR A 102 15.47 -8.99 -5.61
N LEU A 103 15.92 -8.99 -6.85
CA LEU A 103 15.08 -9.31 -8.01
C LEU A 103 14.63 -10.77 -7.98
N LEU A 104 15.50 -11.68 -7.58
CA LEU A 104 15.18 -13.12 -7.44
C LEU A 104 14.13 -13.36 -6.36
N LEU A 105 14.35 -12.82 -5.14
CA LEU A 105 13.41 -12.93 -4.03
C LEU A 105 12.04 -12.35 -4.38
N LEU A 106 12.05 -11.17 -4.99
CA LEU A 106 10.83 -10.50 -5.43
C LEU A 106 10.14 -11.28 -6.56
N GLY A 107 10.90 -11.81 -7.51
CA GLY A 107 10.38 -12.63 -8.61
C GLY A 107 9.64 -13.88 -8.09
N ILE A 108 10.26 -14.64 -7.17
CA ILE A 108 9.65 -15.79 -6.53
C ILE A 108 8.42 -15.37 -5.71
N GLY A 109 8.60 -14.40 -4.83
CA GLY A 109 7.55 -13.93 -3.93
C GLY A 109 6.33 -13.38 -4.65
N SER A 110 6.55 -12.51 -5.66
CA SER A 110 5.47 -11.91 -6.42
C SER A 110 4.74 -12.91 -7.32
N SER A 111 5.45 -13.85 -7.97
CA SER A 111 4.81 -14.86 -8.82
C SER A 111 3.80 -15.71 -8.05
N VAL A 112 4.18 -16.18 -6.87
CA VAL A 112 3.31 -16.96 -5.99
C VAL A 112 2.18 -16.11 -5.41
N ALA A 113 2.52 -14.92 -4.88
CA ALA A 113 1.56 -14.02 -4.27
C ALA A 113 0.50 -13.52 -5.27
N VAL A 114 0.90 -13.17 -6.49
CA VAL A 114 -0.02 -12.69 -7.54
C VAL A 114 -0.94 -13.82 -7.99
N CYS A 115 -0.39 -14.98 -8.30
CA CYS A 115 -1.17 -16.12 -8.77
C CYS A 115 -2.27 -16.48 -7.75
N LEU A 116 -1.88 -16.79 -6.53
CA LEU A 116 -2.82 -17.23 -5.50
C LEU A 116 -3.67 -16.08 -4.94
N GLY A 117 -3.08 -14.87 -4.81
CA GLY A 117 -3.78 -13.70 -4.30
C GLY A 117 -4.88 -13.20 -5.21
N VAL A 118 -4.63 -13.15 -6.52
CA VAL A 118 -5.67 -12.77 -7.50
C VAL A 118 -6.76 -13.83 -7.55
N MET A 119 -6.39 -15.13 -7.61
CA MET A 119 -7.38 -16.22 -7.59
C MET A 119 -8.24 -16.17 -6.32
N GLY A 120 -7.65 -15.97 -5.15
CA GLY A 120 -8.37 -15.82 -3.89
C GLY A 120 -9.30 -14.62 -3.87
N GLY A 121 -8.83 -13.46 -4.34
CA GLY A 121 -9.65 -12.25 -4.45
C GLY A 121 -10.83 -12.40 -5.41
N VAL A 122 -10.62 -13.01 -6.58
CA VAL A 122 -11.68 -13.33 -7.55
C VAL A 122 -12.70 -14.28 -6.94
N TYR A 123 -12.25 -15.35 -6.28
CA TYR A 123 -13.12 -16.30 -5.63
C TYR A 123 -14.05 -15.63 -4.61
N ILE A 124 -13.50 -14.80 -3.74
CA ILE A 124 -14.25 -14.10 -2.69
C ILE A 124 -15.23 -13.08 -3.28
N ALA A 125 -14.85 -12.39 -4.36
CA ALA A 125 -15.64 -11.34 -4.95
C ALA A 125 -16.79 -11.86 -5.82
N GLU A 126 -16.54 -12.87 -6.64
CA GLU A 126 -17.45 -13.30 -7.71
C GLU A 126 -18.19 -14.61 -7.40
N PHE A 127 -17.53 -15.58 -6.78
CA PHE A 127 -18.11 -16.90 -6.58
C PHE A 127 -18.71 -17.12 -5.20
N SER A 128 -18.26 -16.36 -4.20
CA SER A 128 -18.58 -16.69 -2.81
C SER A 128 -18.79 -15.48 -1.90
N ARG A 129 -19.48 -14.43 -2.39
CA ARG A 129 -19.63 -13.12 -1.70
C ARG A 129 -20.00 -13.21 -0.22
N ASN A 130 -20.94 -14.10 0.14
CA ASN A 130 -21.53 -14.19 1.49
C ASN A 130 -21.34 -15.56 2.16
N SER A 131 -20.58 -16.48 1.59
CA SER A 131 -20.39 -17.81 2.16
C SER A 131 -19.56 -17.78 3.44
N ARG A 132 -19.68 -18.84 4.25
CA ARG A 132 -18.86 -19.02 5.46
C ARG A 132 -17.36 -19.11 5.12
N LEU A 133 -17.03 -19.73 3.97
CA LEU A 133 -15.65 -19.84 3.49
C LEU A 133 -15.06 -18.47 3.13
N ALA A 134 -15.80 -17.63 2.40
CA ALA A 134 -15.32 -16.28 2.09
C ALA A 134 -15.13 -15.41 3.34
N LYS A 135 -15.99 -15.55 4.35
CA LYS A 135 -15.81 -14.90 5.66
C LYS A 135 -14.54 -15.39 6.36
N GLY A 136 -14.29 -16.71 6.32
CA GLY A 136 -13.08 -17.30 6.87
C GLY A 136 -11.80 -16.83 6.18
N ILE A 137 -11.80 -16.75 4.84
CA ILE A 137 -10.66 -16.25 4.07
C ILE A 137 -10.41 -14.76 4.38
N ARG A 138 -11.45 -13.92 4.41
CA ARG A 138 -11.30 -12.50 4.79
C ARG A 138 -10.72 -12.36 6.19
N PHE A 139 -11.23 -13.13 7.14
CA PHE A 139 -10.70 -13.14 8.51
C PHE A 139 -9.22 -13.54 8.53
N GLY A 140 -8.83 -14.61 7.82
CA GLY A 140 -7.43 -15.02 7.71
C GLY A 140 -6.55 -13.95 7.06
N VAL A 141 -7.03 -13.28 6.01
CA VAL A 141 -6.35 -12.14 5.35
C VAL A 141 -6.16 -10.97 6.32
N ASP A 142 -7.20 -10.62 7.08
CA ASP A 142 -7.15 -9.52 8.05
C ASP A 142 -6.20 -9.86 9.22
N VAL A 143 -6.17 -11.11 9.68
CA VAL A 143 -5.21 -11.60 10.68
C VAL A 143 -3.78 -11.51 10.15
N LEU A 144 -3.51 -12.04 8.94
CA LEU A 144 -2.18 -11.97 8.33
C LEU A 144 -1.68 -10.52 8.15
N ALA A 145 -2.57 -9.61 7.77
CA ALA A 145 -2.23 -8.20 7.63
C ALA A 145 -1.87 -7.52 8.97
N GLY A 146 -2.36 -8.06 10.09
CA GLY A 146 -2.07 -7.57 11.44
C GLY A 146 -0.85 -8.20 12.10
N VAL A 147 -0.28 -9.28 11.54
CA VAL A 147 0.90 -9.95 12.11
C VAL A 147 2.15 -9.12 11.80
N PRO A 148 3.01 -8.81 12.81
CA PRO A 148 4.29 -8.18 12.57
C PRO A 148 5.15 -8.98 11.58
N SER A 149 5.77 -8.31 10.59
CA SER A 149 6.53 -8.98 9.53
C SER A 149 7.69 -9.85 10.05
N ILE A 150 8.30 -9.45 11.19
CA ILE A 150 9.34 -10.23 11.85
C ILE A 150 8.81 -11.59 12.34
N VAL A 151 7.56 -11.67 12.80
CA VAL A 151 6.92 -12.90 13.26
C VAL A 151 6.68 -13.83 12.07
N LEU A 152 6.22 -13.29 10.92
CA LEU A 152 6.09 -14.07 9.69
C LEU A 152 7.44 -14.60 9.23
N GLY A 153 8.50 -13.79 9.34
CA GLY A 153 9.88 -14.23 9.05
C GLY A 153 10.33 -15.38 9.93
N TYR A 154 10.06 -15.30 11.22
CA TYR A 154 10.43 -16.36 12.17
C TYR A 154 9.63 -17.65 11.93
N VAL A 155 8.34 -17.54 11.62
CA VAL A 155 7.53 -18.71 11.22
C VAL A 155 8.06 -19.31 9.91
N GLY A 156 8.41 -18.49 8.93
CA GLY A 156 9.06 -18.93 7.69
C GLY A 156 10.38 -19.65 7.95
N PHE A 157 11.19 -19.13 8.89
CA PHE A 157 12.42 -19.78 9.33
C PHE A 157 12.16 -21.17 9.92
N LEU A 158 11.26 -21.27 10.89
CA LEU A 158 10.97 -22.57 11.53
C LEU A 158 10.43 -23.59 10.55
N LEU A 159 9.53 -23.17 9.64
CA LEU A 159 8.90 -24.10 8.70
C LEU A 159 9.80 -24.41 7.50
N LEU A 160 10.30 -23.39 6.79
CA LEU A 160 10.97 -23.58 5.51
C LEU A 160 12.46 -23.90 5.69
N VAL A 161 13.14 -23.15 6.56
CA VAL A 161 14.59 -23.28 6.76
C VAL A 161 14.90 -24.53 7.59
N ILE A 162 14.20 -24.71 8.73
CA ILE A 162 14.49 -25.79 9.69
C ILE A 162 13.70 -27.06 9.36
N TYR A 163 12.36 -26.99 9.41
CA TYR A 163 11.52 -28.20 9.31
C TYR A 163 11.60 -28.86 7.93
N PHE A 164 11.49 -28.08 6.84
CA PHE A 164 11.68 -28.61 5.48
C PHE A 164 13.15 -28.79 5.09
N GLY A 165 14.09 -28.30 5.88
CA GLY A 165 15.53 -28.46 5.62
C GLY A 165 16.04 -27.66 4.40
N TRP A 166 15.31 -26.63 3.97
CA TRP A 166 15.70 -25.84 2.77
C TRP A 166 16.91 -24.94 3.03
N GLY A 167 17.29 -24.75 4.29
CA GLY A 167 18.33 -23.80 4.67
C GLY A 167 17.96 -22.36 4.33
N TYR A 168 18.85 -21.43 4.60
CA TYR A 168 18.74 -20.07 4.11
C TYR A 168 18.80 -20.08 2.58
N SER A 169 17.79 -19.53 1.93
CA SER A 169 17.66 -19.71 0.48
C SER A 169 16.73 -18.69 -0.17
N ALA A 170 16.89 -18.52 -1.49
CA ALA A 170 16.00 -17.70 -2.30
C ALA A 170 14.55 -18.18 -2.22
N LEU A 171 14.35 -19.50 -2.20
CA LEU A 171 13.00 -20.08 -2.18
C LEU A 171 12.32 -19.85 -0.82
N ALA A 172 13.03 -20.06 0.30
CA ALA A 172 12.51 -19.80 1.64
C ALA A 172 12.16 -18.30 1.82
N GLY A 173 13.08 -17.41 1.42
CA GLY A 173 12.85 -15.97 1.47
C GLY A 173 11.70 -15.51 0.59
N GLY A 174 11.69 -15.94 -0.67
CA GLY A 174 10.65 -15.58 -1.63
C GLY A 174 9.25 -16.06 -1.23
N LEU A 175 9.12 -17.31 -0.74
CA LEU A 175 7.83 -17.82 -0.25
C LEU A 175 7.36 -17.07 1.02
N THR A 176 8.26 -16.78 1.94
CA THR A 176 7.91 -15.97 3.12
C THR A 176 7.44 -14.58 2.71
N LEU A 177 8.12 -13.96 1.73
CA LEU A 177 7.72 -12.69 1.16
C LEU A 177 6.35 -12.78 0.47
N SER A 178 6.05 -13.91 -0.21
CA SER A 178 4.74 -14.11 -0.83
C SER A 178 3.60 -14.11 0.19
N VAL A 179 3.78 -14.78 1.33
CA VAL A 179 2.79 -14.80 2.42
C VAL A 179 2.53 -13.39 2.95
N PHE A 180 3.57 -12.56 3.06
CA PHE A 180 3.44 -11.17 3.45
C PHE A 180 2.65 -10.34 2.42
N MET A 181 2.84 -10.58 1.12
CA MET A 181 2.17 -9.86 0.05
C MET A 181 0.70 -10.29 -0.16
N PHE A 182 0.32 -11.49 0.23
CA PHE A 182 -1.02 -12.06 0.05
C PHE A 182 -2.17 -11.15 0.47
N PRO A 183 -2.20 -10.61 1.70
CA PRO A 183 -3.31 -9.80 2.18
C PRO A 183 -3.59 -8.61 1.28
N TYR A 184 -2.54 -7.95 0.81
CA TYR A 184 -2.64 -6.78 -0.05
C TYR A 184 -3.25 -7.13 -1.40
N ILE A 185 -2.80 -8.22 -2.04
CA ILE A 185 -3.29 -8.62 -3.37
C ILE A 185 -4.73 -9.13 -3.31
N ILE A 186 -5.07 -9.98 -2.33
CA ILE A 186 -6.44 -10.49 -2.16
C ILE A 186 -7.40 -9.33 -1.95
N ARG A 187 -7.07 -8.42 -1.01
CA ARG A 187 -7.95 -7.31 -0.64
C ARG A 187 -8.16 -6.33 -1.78
N THR A 188 -7.08 -5.95 -2.48
CA THR A 188 -7.18 -5.02 -3.60
C THR A 188 -7.90 -5.62 -4.80
N THR A 189 -7.70 -6.91 -5.07
CA THR A 189 -8.44 -7.65 -6.11
C THR A 189 -9.92 -7.72 -5.78
N GLU A 190 -10.30 -8.09 -4.56
CA GLU A 190 -11.69 -8.10 -4.11
C GLU A 190 -12.34 -6.71 -4.26
N LEU A 191 -11.65 -5.66 -3.80
CA LEU A 191 -12.15 -4.29 -3.90
C LEU A 191 -12.30 -3.80 -5.35
N ALA A 192 -11.36 -4.16 -6.23
CA ALA A 192 -11.42 -3.80 -7.64
C ALA A 192 -12.64 -4.46 -8.34
N LEU A 193 -12.87 -5.74 -8.07
CA LEU A 193 -14.02 -6.49 -8.62
C LEU A 193 -15.35 -5.99 -8.08
N ARG A 194 -15.42 -5.61 -6.81
CA ARG A 194 -16.66 -5.06 -6.21
C ARG A 194 -17.07 -3.70 -6.76
N LYS A 195 -16.16 -2.96 -7.40
CA LYS A 195 -16.47 -1.68 -8.06
C LYS A 195 -17.23 -1.85 -9.38
N VAL A 196 -17.23 -3.06 -9.95
CA VAL A 196 -18.01 -3.34 -11.16
C VAL A 196 -19.50 -3.39 -10.79
N PRO A 197 -20.37 -2.58 -11.44
CA PRO A 197 -21.81 -2.54 -11.14
C PRO A 197 -22.48 -3.90 -11.36
N ASP A 198 -23.44 -4.24 -10.51
CA ASP A 198 -24.17 -5.52 -10.63
C ASP A 198 -25.06 -5.53 -11.88
N GLU A 199 -25.54 -4.38 -12.34
CA GLU A 199 -26.34 -4.22 -13.58
C GLU A 199 -25.58 -4.72 -14.81
N VAL A 200 -24.28 -4.53 -14.86
CA VAL A 200 -23.42 -5.02 -15.95
C VAL A 200 -23.35 -6.56 -15.95
N ARG A 201 -23.33 -7.17 -14.76
CA ARG A 201 -23.34 -8.63 -14.61
C ARG A 201 -24.69 -9.22 -14.99
N GLU A 202 -25.77 -8.56 -14.57
CA GLU A 202 -27.14 -8.99 -14.87
C GLU A 202 -27.46 -8.87 -16.35
N ALA A 203 -27.07 -7.78 -17.01
CA ALA A 203 -27.21 -7.60 -18.44
C ALA A 203 -26.51 -8.71 -19.24
N ALA A 204 -25.29 -9.06 -18.87
CA ALA A 204 -24.54 -10.15 -19.52
C ALA A 204 -25.20 -11.51 -19.32
N LYS A 205 -25.79 -11.79 -18.15
CA LYS A 205 -26.54 -13.01 -17.88
C LYS A 205 -27.86 -13.06 -18.67
N ALA A 206 -28.55 -11.93 -18.81
CA ALA A 206 -29.77 -11.82 -19.62
C ALA A 206 -29.48 -12.13 -21.10
N LEU A 207 -28.27 -11.88 -21.60
CA LEU A 207 -27.80 -12.28 -22.93
C LEU A 207 -27.35 -13.75 -23.02
N GLY A 208 -27.61 -14.58 -21.99
CA GLY A 208 -27.30 -16.00 -21.98
C GLY A 208 -25.84 -16.35 -21.55
N SER A 209 -25.06 -15.39 -21.06
CA SER A 209 -23.70 -15.69 -20.61
C SER A 209 -23.70 -16.45 -19.29
N ASN A 210 -22.88 -17.52 -19.19
CA ASN A 210 -22.66 -18.22 -17.93
C ASN A 210 -21.76 -17.41 -16.96
N ASN A 211 -21.79 -17.74 -15.67
CA ASN A 211 -21.03 -17.04 -14.64
C ASN A 211 -19.53 -16.96 -14.94
N ALA A 212 -18.91 -18.03 -15.44
CA ALA A 212 -17.48 -18.06 -15.76
C ALA A 212 -17.14 -17.09 -16.91
N THR A 213 -18.01 -17.00 -17.92
CA THR A 213 -17.84 -16.05 -19.04
C THR A 213 -18.00 -14.60 -18.56
N VAL A 214 -18.99 -14.32 -17.71
CA VAL A 214 -19.17 -12.99 -17.11
C VAL A 214 -17.93 -12.59 -16.34
N VAL A 215 -17.40 -13.47 -15.48
CA VAL A 215 -16.19 -13.17 -14.69
C VAL A 215 -14.97 -12.96 -15.61
N ASN A 216 -14.66 -13.90 -16.50
CA ASN A 216 -13.42 -13.87 -17.26
C ASN A 216 -13.42 -12.80 -18.38
N ARG A 217 -14.53 -12.59 -19.06
CA ARG A 217 -14.58 -11.69 -20.23
C ARG A 217 -15.04 -10.27 -19.88
N LEU A 218 -15.81 -10.12 -18.80
CA LEU A 218 -16.40 -8.84 -18.45
C LEU A 218 -15.79 -8.29 -17.15
N THR A 219 -16.08 -8.93 -16.01
CA THR A 219 -15.76 -8.37 -14.69
C THR A 219 -14.25 -8.21 -14.46
N LEU A 220 -13.46 -9.21 -14.85
CA LEU A 220 -12.00 -9.12 -14.76
C LEU A 220 -11.42 -8.02 -15.64
N ARG A 221 -11.95 -7.82 -16.84
CA ARG A 221 -11.48 -6.76 -17.74
C ARG A 221 -11.77 -5.38 -17.16
N PHE A 222 -12.96 -5.15 -16.61
CA PHE A 222 -13.29 -3.89 -15.94
C PHE A 222 -12.45 -3.64 -14.68
N ALA A 223 -12.18 -4.69 -13.90
CA ALA A 223 -11.41 -4.62 -12.67
C ALA A 223 -9.88 -4.58 -12.90
N LEU A 224 -9.41 -4.95 -14.09
CA LEU A 224 -7.97 -5.12 -14.40
C LEU A 224 -7.10 -3.94 -14.00
N PRO A 225 -7.46 -2.65 -14.28
CA PRO A 225 -6.66 -1.52 -13.84
C PRO A 225 -6.49 -1.45 -12.33
N GLY A 226 -7.55 -1.76 -11.57
CA GLY A 226 -7.52 -1.81 -10.11
C GLY A 226 -6.69 -2.98 -9.57
N ILE A 227 -6.80 -4.17 -10.19
CA ILE A 227 -6.02 -5.35 -9.83
C ILE A 227 -4.53 -5.10 -10.06
N ILE A 228 -4.14 -4.58 -11.24
CA ILE A 228 -2.74 -4.24 -11.54
C ILE A 228 -2.20 -3.24 -10.52
N THR A 229 -2.96 -2.20 -10.21
CA THR A 229 -2.55 -1.21 -9.20
C THR A 229 -2.30 -1.87 -7.84
N GLY A 230 -3.18 -2.79 -7.42
CA GLY A 230 -3.03 -3.53 -6.17
C GLY A 230 -1.80 -4.45 -6.15
N ILE A 231 -1.54 -5.17 -7.24
CA ILE A 231 -0.35 -6.02 -7.40
C ILE A 231 0.91 -5.18 -7.26
N LEU A 232 0.98 -4.04 -7.94
CA LEU A 232 2.16 -3.18 -7.95
C LEU A 232 2.40 -2.51 -6.59
N LEU A 233 1.33 -2.17 -5.89
CA LEU A 233 1.41 -1.72 -4.50
C LEU A 233 2.01 -2.83 -3.61
N ALA A 234 1.52 -4.06 -3.71
CA ALA A 234 2.03 -5.20 -2.94
C ALA A 234 3.51 -5.49 -3.25
N ILE A 235 3.92 -5.43 -4.53
CA ILE A 235 5.31 -5.57 -4.95
C ILE A 235 6.18 -4.44 -4.36
N SER A 236 5.71 -3.19 -4.39
CA SER A 236 6.44 -2.05 -3.82
C SER A 236 6.62 -2.17 -2.30
N ILE A 237 5.61 -2.66 -1.59
CA ILE A 237 5.69 -2.95 -0.15
C ILE A 237 6.68 -4.09 0.09
N GLY A 238 6.58 -5.18 -0.68
CA GLY A 238 7.47 -6.34 -0.58
C GLY A 238 8.95 -6.00 -0.84
N LEU A 239 9.23 -5.08 -1.76
CA LEU A 239 10.59 -4.57 -2.01
C LEU A 239 11.22 -3.87 -0.79
N GLY A 240 10.42 -3.27 0.06
CA GLY A 240 10.87 -2.59 1.28
C GLY A 240 11.04 -3.52 2.48
N GLU A 241 10.60 -4.78 2.39
CA GLU A 241 10.64 -5.71 3.52
C GLU A 241 12.06 -6.20 3.81
N THR A 242 12.43 -6.09 5.08
CA THR A 242 13.72 -6.56 5.58
C THR A 242 13.56 -7.69 6.60
N ALA A 243 12.66 -7.52 7.56
CA ALA A 243 12.55 -8.39 8.73
C ALA A 243 12.27 -9.86 8.39
N PRO A 244 11.34 -10.22 7.50
CA PRO A 244 11.11 -11.63 7.17
C PRO A 244 12.29 -12.28 6.45
N LEU A 245 13.03 -11.51 5.64
CA LEU A 245 14.16 -12.01 4.87
C LEU A 245 15.41 -12.23 5.73
N LEU A 246 15.58 -11.51 6.83
CA LEU A 246 16.70 -11.74 7.78
C LEU A 246 16.73 -13.16 8.29
N TYR A 247 15.56 -13.78 8.50
CA TYR A 247 15.43 -15.13 9.03
C TYR A 247 15.38 -16.20 7.97
N THR A 248 15.08 -15.86 6.69
CA THR A 248 14.79 -16.88 5.67
C THR A 248 15.76 -16.87 4.51
N ALA A 249 16.32 -15.72 4.13
CA ALA A 249 17.28 -15.57 3.04
C ALA A 249 18.73 -15.42 3.54
N SER A 250 18.94 -14.83 4.74
CA SER A 250 20.27 -14.48 5.28
C SER A 250 21.01 -13.48 4.38
N PHE A 251 22.34 -13.54 4.27
CA PHE A 251 23.12 -12.71 3.36
C PHE A 251 24.30 -13.49 2.78
N SER A 252 24.58 -13.27 1.49
CA SER A 252 25.76 -13.81 0.80
C SER A 252 26.41 -12.71 -0.03
N ASN A 253 27.74 -12.69 -0.05
CA ASN A 253 28.53 -11.83 -0.93
C ASN A 253 28.51 -12.34 -2.38
N TYR A 254 28.06 -13.55 -2.62
CA TYR A 254 28.01 -14.17 -3.94
C TYR A 254 26.57 -14.26 -4.44
N VAL A 255 26.44 -14.33 -5.75
CA VAL A 255 25.17 -14.67 -6.41
C VAL A 255 24.81 -16.11 -6.00
N PRO A 256 23.53 -16.37 -5.64
CA PRO A 256 23.13 -17.70 -5.22
C PRO A 256 23.35 -18.72 -6.34
N SER A 257 24.05 -19.80 -6.03
CA SER A 257 24.31 -20.90 -6.97
C SER A 257 23.13 -21.86 -7.14
N ALA A 258 22.20 -21.83 -6.18
CA ALA A 258 21.00 -22.65 -6.15
C ALA A 258 19.83 -21.92 -5.49
N LEU A 259 18.60 -22.37 -5.78
CA LEU A 259 17.39 -21.82 -5.17
C LEU A 259 17.19 -22.27 -3.72
N LEU A 260 17.85 -23.36 -3.32
CA LEU A 260 17.82 -23.94 -1.98
C LEU A 260 19.23 -24.01 -1.40
N GLN A 261 19.35 -23.94 -0.08
CA GLN A 261 20.61 -24.07 0.69
C GLN A 261 21.71 -23.11 0.25
N SER A 262 21.34 -21.99 -0.36
CA SER A 262 22.24 -20.94 -0.79
C SER A 262 21.73 -19.59 -0.29
N PRO A 263 22.37 -18.96 0.71
CA PRO A 263 22.01 -17.64 1.20
C PRO A 263 22.03 -16.60 0.08
N VAL A 264 21.20 -15.58 0.19
CA VAL A 264 20.98 -14.58 -0.87
C VAL A 264 21.22 -13.19 -0.31
N GLY A 265 22.11 -12.41 -0.94
CA GLY A 265 22.25 -10.99 -0.67
C GLY A 265 21.05 -10.22 -1.18
N TYR A 266 20.59 -9.18 -0.47
CA TYR A 266 19.51 -8.32 -0.92
C TYR A 266 19.66 -6.88 -0.40
N LEU A 267 19.12 -5.92 -1.14
CA LEU A 267 19.37 -4.49 -0.90
C LEU A 267 18.90 -4.01 0.47
N THR A 268 17.75 -4.48 0.94
CA THR A 268 17.25 -4.04 2.26
C THR A 268 18.10 -4.57 3.42
N TYR A 269 18.79 -5.71 3.26
CA TYR A 269 19.82 -6.14 4.22
C TYR A 269 20.98 -5.17 4.27
N VAL A 270 21.50 -4.78 3.09
CA VAL A 270 22.60 -3.82 2.99
C VAL A 270 22.22 -2.51 3.67
N VAL A 271 21.03 -1.98 3.40
CA VAL A 271 20.56 -0.75 4.06
C VAL A 271 20.53 -0.92 5.58
N TYR A 272 19.94 -2.02 6.08
CA TYR A 272 19.75 -2.23 7.51
C TYR A 272 21.03 -2.56 8.25
N VAL A 273 21.79 -3.55 7.78
CA VAL A 273 22.98 -4.05 8.51
C VAL A 273 24.18 -3.16 8.28
N PHE A 274 24.45 -2.72 7.04
CA PHE A 274 25.66 -1.94 6.75
C PHE A 274 25.60 -0.52 7.34
N SER A 275 24.41 0.02 7.54
CA SER A 275 24.26 1.29 8.27
C SER A 275 24.66 1.21 9.75
N GLN A 276 24.75 0.01 10.32
CA GLN A 276 25.14 -0.22 11.72
C GLN A 276 26.63 -0.58 11.86
N LEU A 277 27.32 -0.86 10.76
CA LEU A 277 28.77 -1.16 10.79
C LEU A 277 29.57 0.13 10.98
N PRO A 278 30.73 0.07 11.68
CA PRO A 278 31.52 1.27 11.96
C PRO A 278 32.33 1.78 10.76
N SER A 279 32.35 1.08 9.62
CA SER A 279 33.16 1.47 8.45
C SER A 279 32.47 2.51 7.57
N ALA A 280 33.23 3.46 7.04
CA ALA A 280 32.75 4.48 6.12
C ALA A 280 32.28 3.86 4.77
N GLU A 281 32.96 2.81 4.34
CA GLU A 281 32.64 2.06 3.13
C GLU A 281 31.28 1.36 3.25
N ALA A 282 30.98 0.75 4.41
CA ALA A 282 29.67 0.13 4.66
C ALA A 282 28.55 1.17 4.62
N HIS A 283 28.75 2.33 5.25
CA HIS A 283 27.78 3.43 5.18
C HIS A 283 27.60 3.94 3.75
N SER A 284 28.68 4.02 2.97
CA SER A 284 28.60 4.38 1.55
C SER A 284 27.74 3.41 0.77
N LEU A 285 27.95 2.09 0.93
CA LEU A 285 27.13 1.05 0.29
C LEU A 285 25.67 1.08 0.77
N ALA A 286 25.41 1.38 2.04
CA ALA A 286 24.06 1.53 2.56
C ALA A 286 23.30 2.72 1.91
N TYR A 287 23.97 3.87 1.69
CA TYR A 287 23.36 4.99 0.95
C TYR A 287 23.11 4.65 -0.51
N GLN A 288 24.05 3.96 -1.17
CA GLN A 288 23.88 3.51 -2.55
C GLN A 288 22.74 2.51 -2.69
N ALA A 289 22.64 1.53 -1.77
CA ALA A 289 21.54 0.57 -1.73
C ALA A 289 20.18 1.24 -1.50
N SER A 290 20.13 2.24 -0.59
CA SER A 290 18.92 3.02 -0.34
C SER A 290 18.47 3.78 -1.60
N PHE A 291 19.41 4.42 -2.31
CA PHE A 291 19.12 5.11 -3.56
C PHE A 291 18.60 4.15 -4.64
N LEU A 292 19.24 2.98 -4.80
CA LEU A 292 18.81 1.95 -5.75
C LEU A 292 17.41 1.43 -5.44
N LEU A 293 17.09 1.15 -4.18
CA LEU A 293 15.75 0.75 -3.75
C LEU A 293 14.71 1.81 -4.11
N ILE A 294 14.98 3.08 -3.78
CA ILE A 294 14.09 4.19 -4.13
C ILE A 294 13.90 4.27 -5.65
N ALA A 295 14.97 4.17 -6.42
CA ALA A 295 14.93 4.21 -7.88
C ALA A 295 14.11 3.05 -8.46
N ILE A 296 14.29 1.83 -7.96
CA ILE A 296 13.52 0.65 -8.37
C ILE A 296 12.02 0.84 -8.05
N ILE A 297 11.68 1.26 -6.82
CA ILE A 297 10.30 1.48 -6.41
C ILE A 297 9.63 2.57 -7.26
N VAL A 298 10.29 3.69 -7.47
CA VAL A 298 9.77 4.80 -8.30
C VAL A 298 9.57 4.35 -9.74
N THR A 299 10.54 3.63 -10.31
CA THR A 299 10.46 3.12 -11.69
C THR A 299 9.33 2.12 -11.85
N LEU A 300 9.17 1.17 -10.91
CA LEU A 300 8.06 0.23 -10.91
C LEU A 300 6.71 0.94 -10.80
N ASN A 301 6.56 1.88 -9.89
CA ASN A 301 5.32 2.64 -9.72
C ASN A 301 5.01 3.52 -10.94
N PHE A 302 6.02 4.09 -11.59
CA PHE A 302 5.84 4.84 -12.83
C PHE A 302 5.41 3.94 -13.99
N ALA A 303 6.13 2.83 -14.20
CA ALA A 303 5.77 1.82 -15.21
C ALA A 303 4.34 1.29 -15.01
N ALA A 304 3.96 1.09 -13.75
CA ALA A 304 2.63 0.73 -13.34
C ALA A 304 1.56 1.72 -13.82
N ARG A 305 1.77 3.00 -13.54
CA ARG A 305 0.83 4.05 -13.95
C ARG A 305 0.67 4.11 -15.47
N VAL A 306 1.76 3.98 -16.20
CA VAL A 306 1.74 3.96 -17.69
C VAL A 306 0.95 2.76 -18.19
N LEU A 307 1.17 1.57 -17.63
CA LEU A 307 0.42 0.36 -17.97
C LEU A 307 -1.09 0.52 -17.70
N VAL A 308 -1.45 0.96 -16.49
CA VAL A 308 -2.85 1.17 -16.11
C VAL A 308 -3.55 2.18 -17.02
N GLN A 309 -2.88 3.29 -17.38
CA GLN A 309 -3.44 4.28 -18.30
C GLN A 309 -3.68 3.73 -19.71
N ARG A 310 -2.84 2.83 -20.20
CA ARG A 310 -3.05 2.17 -21.50
C ARG A 310 -4.25 1.23 -21.46
N PHE A 311 -4.41 0.45 -20.40
CA PHE A 311 -5.56 -0.45 -20.24
C PHE A 311 -6.88 0.29 -19.97
N SER A 312 -6.86 1.40 -19.26
CA SER A 312 -8.04 2.24 -18.99
C SER A 312 -8.59 2.95 -20.25
N LYS A 313 -7.81 3.12 -21.30
CA LYS A 313 -8.28 3.72 -22.58
C LYS A 313 -8.92 2.70 -23.52
N VAL A 314 -8.82 1.42 -23.22
CA VAL A 314 -9.34 0.31 -24.05
C VAL A 314 -10.68 -0.24 -23.50
N THR A 315 -11.04 0.17 -22.29
CA THR A 315 -12.34 -0.07 -21.65
C THR A 315 -13.21 1.16 -21.69
#